data_6361261003fe00dbb6f93174f18989f9
#
_entry.id   6361261003fe00dbb6f93174f18989f9
#
_cell.length_a   1.000
_cell.length_b   1.000
_cell.length_c   1.000
_cell.angle_alpha   90.00
_cell.angle_beta   90.00
_cell.angle_gamma   90.00
#
_symmetry.space_group_name_H-M   'P 1'
#
loop_
_entity.id
_entity.type
_entity.pdbx_description
1 polymer ?
#
loop_
_entity_poly.entity_id
_entity_poly.type
_entity_poly.pdbx_seq_one_letter_code
_entity_poly.pdbx_strand_id
1 'polypeptide(L)'
;MCFFVIAVWSVFAFGVAFYGWWMEDAAESGSYEKFFSWAANEIDTKNNGTAALVLIEDGKIVSQYFSGDVNEDTLFPTASFSKWITALAVMTLVERKQVDLDSPVSNYLNRWQLPSSEFDNNGVTIRRLLSHTAG
;
A
#
# COMPACT_ATOMS: atom_id res chain seq x y z
N MET A 1 -30.98 -25.72 11.15
CA MET A 1 -29.98 -24.96 10.39
C MET A 1 -29.40 -23.76 11.17
N CYS A 2 -30.23 -22.90 11.81
CA CYS A 2 -29.74 -21.75 12.61
C CYS A 2 -28.83 -22.15 13.78
N PHE A 3 -29.12 -23.18 14.54
CA PHE A 3 -28.30 -23.61 15.68
C PHE A 3 -26.86 -24.04 15.27
N PHE A 4 -26.75 -24.72 14.12
CA PHE A 4 -25.44 -25.12 13.59
C PHE A 4 -24.58 -23.93 13.18
N VAL A 5 -25.18 -22.94 12.54
CA VAL A 5 -24.48 -21.69 12.14
C VAL A 5 -24.00 -20.92 13.37
N ILE A 6 -24.84 -20.77 14.40
CA ILE A 6 -24.49 -20.10 15.65
C ILE A 6 -23.35 -20.85 16.35
N ALA A 7 -23.38 -22.18 16.43
CA ALA A 7 -22.31 -22.97 17.04
C ALA A 7 -20.97 -22.79 16.32
N VAL A 8 -20.97 -22.82 14.98
CA VAL A 8 -19.75 -22.60 14.18
C VAL A 8 -19.19 -21.20 14.38
N TRP A 9 -20.04 -20.17 14.39
CA TRP A 9 -19.62 -18.80 14.66
C TRP A 9 -19.09 -18.61 16.07
N SER A 10 -19.69 -19.28 17.07
CA SER A 10 -19.21 -19.20 18.45
C SER A 10 -17.84 -19.85 18.61
N VAL A 11 -17.60 -21.01 17.99
CA VAL A 11 -16.29 -21.66 17.99
C VAL A 11 -15.22 -20.81 17.28
N PHE A 12 -15.58 -20.22 16.13
CA PHE A 12 -14.69 -19.34 15.40
C PHE A 12 -14.35 -18.08 16.20
N ALA A 13 -15.36 -17.39 16.76
CA ALA A 13 -15.16 -16.20 17.58
C ALA A 13 -14.34 -16.49 18.83
N PHE A 14 -14.56 -17.65 19.47
CA PHE A 14 -13.76 -18.09 20.61
C PHE A 14 -12.31 -18.39 20.20
N GLY A 15 -12.08 -19.05 19.07
CA GLY A 15 -10.75 -19.31 18.53
C GLY A 15 -9.98 -18.02 18.23
N VAL A 16 -10.65 -17.03 17.63
CA VAL A 16 -10.04 -15.71 17.38
C VAL A 16 -9.72 -14.99 18.69
N ALA A 17 -10.66 -14.96 19.64
CA ALA A 17 -10.50 -14.19 20.87
C ALA A 17 -9.48 -14.79 21.85
N PHE A 18 -9.37 -16.12 21.92
CA PHE A 18 -8.58 -16.79 22.95
C PHE A 18 -7.32 -17.50 22.43
N TYR A 19 -7.25 -17.81 21.14
CA TYR A 19 -6.12 -18.53 20.56
C TYR A 19 -5.42 -17.77 19.44
N GLY A 20 -5.87 -16.53 19.13
CA GLY A 20 -5.23 -15.72 18.11
C GLY A 20 -5.27 -16.34 16.70
N TRP A 21 -6.25 -17.18 16.38
CA TRP A 21 -6.31 -17.90 15.09
C TRP A 21 -6.22 -17.01 13.86
N TRP A 22 -6.43 -15.71 14.06
CA TRP A 22 -6.42 -14.74 12.96
C TRP A 22 -5.09 -14.01 12.79
N MET A 23 -4.30 -13.91 13.86
CA MET A 23 -3.06 -13.15 13.84
C MET A 23 -1.99 -13.91 14.63
N GLU A 24 -0.90 -14.23 13.95
CA GLU A 24 0.33 -14.59 14.64
C GLU A 24 0.90 -13.32 15.29
N ASP A 25 1.34 -13.40 16.52
CA ASP A 25 2.01 -12.30 17.19
C ASP A 25 3.29 -11.97 16.40
N ALA A 26 3.32 -10.78 15.79
CA ALA A 26 4.57 -10.19 15.39
C ALA A 26 5.45 -10.02 16.63
N ALA A 27 6.76 -9.84 16.46
CA ALA A 27 7.70 -9.68 17.57
C ALA A 27 7.19 -8.71 18.66
N GLU A 28 7.66 -8.88 19.90
CA GLU A 28 7.32 -8.04 21.05
C GLU A 28 7.36 -6.55 20.68
N SER A 29 6.32 -5.80 21.08
CA SER A 29 6.23 -4.38 20.84
C SER A 29 7.38 -3.61 21.50
N GLY A 30 7.97 -2.64 20.80
CA GLY A 30 9.00 -1.75 21.33
C GLY A 30 10.46 -2.15 21.04
N SER A 31 10.69 -3.21 20.26
CA SER A 31 12.04 -3.54 19.77
C SER A 31 12.08 -3.67 18.27
N TYR A 32 12.66 -2.68 17.60
CA TYR A 32 12.85 -2.70 16.15
C TYR A 32 13.74 -3.87 15.70
N GLU A 33 14.74 -4.21 16.49
CA GLU A 33 15.67 -5.31 16.19
C GLU A 33 14.95 -6.67 16.20
N LYS A 34 14.10 -6.91 17.21
CA LYS A 34 13.30 -8.13 17.29
C LYS A 34 12.30 -8.22 16.15
N PHE A 35 11.61 -7.10 15.86
CA PHE A 35 10.68 -7.04 14.73
C PHE A 35 11.40 -7.30 13.41
N PHE A 36 12.55 -6.68 13.18
CA PHE A 36 13.34 -6.86 11.97
C PHE A 36 13.81 -8.31 11.80
N SER A 37 14.32 -8.91 12.86
CA SER A 37 14.76 -10.31 12.85
C SER A 37 13.61 -11.26 12.58
N TRP A 38 12.45 -11.02 13.19
CA TRP A 38 11.23 -11.79 12.92
C TRP A 38 10.80 -11.62 11.44
N ALA A 39 10.75 -10.40 10.91
CA ALA A 39 10.35 -10.15 9.53
C ALA A 39 11.32 -10.78 8.51
N ALA A 40 12.62 -10.76 8.77
CA ALA A 40 13.62 -11.43 7.94
C ALA A 40 13.41 -12.96 7.94
N ASN A 41 13.14 -13.55 9.10
CA ASN A 41 12.83 -14.99 9.21
C ASN A 41 11.51 -15.36 8.49
N GLU A 42 10.49 -14.49 8.55
CA GLU A 42 9.24 -14.68 7.80
C GLU A 42 9.50 -14.68 6.28
N ILE A 43 10.37 -13.79 5.81
CA ILE A 43 10.79 -13.78 4.40
C ILE A 43 11.47 -15.10 4.03
N ASP A 44 12.41 -15.59 4.84
CA ASP A 44 13.12 -16.84 4.54
C ASP A 44 12.22 -18.07 4.54
N THR A 45 11.24 -18.09 5.43
CA THR A 45 10.42 -19.29 5.65
C THR A 45 9.15 -19.32 4.79
N LYS A 46 8.59 -18.16 4.45
CA LYS A 46 7.28 -18.06 3.77
C LYS A 46 7.34 -17.47 2.36
N ASN A 47 8.41 -16.76 2.00
CA ASN A 47 8.54 -16.16 0.68
C ASN A 47 9.27 -17.10 -0.29
N ASN A 48 8.65 -17.39 -1.42
CA ASN A 48 9.25 -18.20 -2.49
C ASN A 48 10.00 -17.39 -3.56
N GLY A 49 10.12 -16.07 -3.35
CA GLY A 49 10.77 -15.15 -4.29
C GLY A 49 11.94 -14.41 -3.65
N THR A 50 12.50 -13.48 -4.41
CA THR A 50 13.50 -12.55 -3.92
C THR A 50 12.86 -11.41 -3.13
N ALA A 51 13.51 -10.97 -2.06
CA ALA A 51 13.03 -9.87 -1.24
C ALA A 51 14.18 -9.02 -0.71
N ALA A 52 13.87 -7.74 -0.48
CA ALA A 52 14.72 -6.83 0.26
C ALA A 52 13.89 -6.20 1.38
N LEU A 53 14.43 -6.19 2.59
CA LEU A 53 13.84 -5.53 3.75
C LEU A 53 14.82 -4.48 4.25
N VAL A 54 14.36 -3.24 4.38
CA VAL A 54 15.18 -2.12 4.86
C VAL A 54 14.41 -1.38 5.94
N LEU A 55 15.04 -1.22 7.10
CA LEU A 55 14.51 -0.41 8.19
C LEU A 55 15.23 0.95 8.18
N ILE A 56 14.44 2.00 8.18
CA ILE A 56 14.94 3.39 8.19
C ILE A 56 14.40 4.07 9.45
N GLU A 57 15.29 4.68 10.22
CA GLU A 57 14.97 5.50 11.37
C GLU A 57 15.69 6.87 11.24
N ASP A 58 14.95 7.96 11.41
CA ASP A 58 15.48 9.33 11.29
C ASP A 58 16.29 9.58 9.99
N GLY A 59 15.82 9.01 8.87
CA GLY A 59 16.45 9.14 7.56
C GLY A 59 17.73 8.30 7.38
N LYS A 60 18.06 7.41 8.32
CA LYS A 60 19.22 6.52 8.24
C LYS A 60 18.78 5.06 8.16
N ILE A 61 19.48 4.30 7.33
CA ILE A 61 19.31 2.84 7.31
C ILE A 61 19.91 2.27 8.60
N VAL A 62 19.09 1.65 9.44
CA VAL A 62 19.49 1.01 10.70
C VAL A 62 19.60 -0.51 10.58
N SER A 63 18.86 -1.11 9.66
CA SER A 63 18.96 -2.54 9.36
C SER A 63 18.56 -2.82 7.91
N GLN A 64 19.21 -3.81 7.31
CA GLN A 64 18.86 -4.29 5.98
C GLN A 64 19.05 -5.80 5.87
N TYR A 65 18.19 -6.44 5.10
CA TYR A 65 18.21 -7.85 4.81
C TYR A 65 17.86 -8.08 3.34
N PHE A 66 18.59 -8.98 2.71
CA PHE A 66 18.42 -9.36 1.30
C PHE A 66 18.33 -10.88 1.20
N SER A 67 17.30 -11.39 0.53
CA SER A 67 17.14 -12.83 0.31
C SER A 67 17.63 -13.26 -1.07
N GLY A 68 18.26 -14.43 -1.16
CA GLY A 68 18.76 -14.97 -2.42
C GLY A 68 19.91 -14.15 -3.00
N ASP A 69 19.88 -13.92 -4.32
CA ASP A 69 20.96 -13.24 -5.06
C ASP A 69 20.77 -11.72 -5.18
N VAL A 70 19.92 -11.10 -4.33
CA VAL A 70 19.70 -9.65 -4.35
C VAL A 70 20.64 -8.93 -3.39
N ASN A 71 20.87 -7.64 -3.69
CA ASN A 71 21.69 -6.75 -2.91
C ASN A 71 21.13 -5.32 -2.97
N GLU A 72 21.85 -4.35 -2.41
CA GLU A 72 21.43 -2.95 -2.34
C GLU A 72 21.26 -2.27 -3.71
N ASP A 73 21.94 -2.77 -4.74
CA ASP A 73 21.86 -2.23 -6.12
C ASP A 73 20.79 -2.93 -6.96
N THR A 74 20.10 -3.93 -6.43
CA THR A 74 19.08 -4.68 -7.17
C THR A 74 17.83 -3.83 -7.39
N LEU A 75 17.40 -3.74 -8.66
CA LEU A 75 16.20 -3.00 -9.04
C LEU A 75 14.96 -3.87 -8.88
N PHE A 76 13.99 -3.37 -8.11
CA PHE A 76 12.68 -3.97 -7.97
C PHE A 76 11.61 -3.16 -8.71
N PRO A 77 10.67 -3.81 -9.43
CA PRO A 77 9.53 -3.11 -10.01
C PRO A 77 8.62 -2.59 -8.91
N THR A 78 8.39 -1.29 -8.89
CA THR A 78 7.56 -0.63 -7.85
C THR A 78 6.06 -0.81 -8.08
N ALA A 79 5.65 -1.29 -9.26
CA ALA A 79 4.25 -1.53 -9.61
C ALA A 79 3.34 -0.36 -9.18
N SER A 80 2.25 -0.64 -8.47
CA SER A 80 1.29 0.39 -8.01
C SER A 80 1.86 1.40 -7.00
N PHE A 81 2.99 1.13 -6.39
CA PHE A 81 3.68 2.10 -5.54
C PHE A 81 4.11 3.35 -6.34
N SER A 82 4.31 3.22 -7.66
CA SER A 82 4.57 4.34 -8.57
C SER A 82 3.48 5.42 -8.53
N LYS A 83 2.25 5.10 -8.12
CA LYS A 83 1.16 6.07 -7.99
C LYS A 83 1.46 7.14 -6.94
N TRP A 84 2.16 6.77 -5.88
CA TRP A 84 2.60 7.73 -4.88
C TRP A 84 3.56 8.78 -5.46
N ILE A 85 4.53 8.35 -6.28
CA ILE A 85 5.45 9.27 -6.97
C ILE A 85 4.68 10.17 -7.95
N THR A 86 3.71 9.61 -8.67
CA THR A 86 2.81 10.40 -9.53
C THR A 86 2.04 11.45 -8.73
N ALA A 87 1.49 11.07 -7.58
CA ALA A 87 0.79 12.02 -6.70
C ALA A 87 1.72 13.14 -6.21
N LEU A 88 2.95 12.81 -5.82
CA LEU A 88 3.96 13.79 -5.42
C LEU A 88 4.26 14.79 -6.56
N ALA A 89 4.44 14.29 -7.79
CA ALA A 89 4.66 15.14 -8.95
C ALA A 89 3.46 16.08 -9.21
N VAL A 90 2.24 15.58 -9.13
CA VAL A 90 1.02 16.40 -9.27
C VAL A 90 0.95 17.45 -8.16
N MET A 91 1.21 17.09 -6.92
CA MET A 91 1.19 18.05 -5.79
C MET A 91 2.26 19.13 -5.92
N THR A 92 3.41 18.83 -6.54
CA THR A 92 4.41 19.85 -6.88
C THR A 92 3.88 20.87 -7.91
N LEU A 93 3.06 20.43 -8.87
CA LEU A 93 2.40 21.34 -9.83
C LEU A 93 1.32 22.17 -9.14
N VAL A 94 0.60 21.60 -8.19
CA VAL A 94 -0.39 22.32 -7.37
C VAL A 94 0.29 23.42 -6.54
N GLU A 95 1.39 23.11 -5.86
CA GLU A 95 2.17 24.09 -5.09
C GLU A 95 2.64 25.26 -5.97
N ARG A 96 3.04 24.97 -7.20
CA ARG A 96 3.44 25.97 -8.20
C ARG A 96 2.25 26.70 -8.85
N LYS A 97 1.02 26.42 -8.43
CA LYS A 97 -0.22 26.97 -9.00
C LYS A 97 -0.41 26.70 -10.51
N GLN A 98 0.21 25.64 -11.01
CA GLN A 98 0.06 25.21 -12.42
C GLN A 98 -1.12 24.27 -12.60
N VAL A 99 -1.57 23.61 -11.53
CA VAL A 99 -2.72 22.71 -11.49
C VAL A 99 -3.57 23.04 -10.27
N ASP A 100 -4.88 23.05 -10.44
CA ASP A 100 -5.87 23.15 -9.38
C ASP A 100 -6.51 21.77 -9.16
N LEU A 101 -6.53 21.31 -7.92
CA LEU A 101 -7.05 19.99 -7.56
C LEU A 101 -8.55 19.84 -7.90
N ASP A 102 -9.31 20.91 -7.82
CA ASP A 102 -10.77 20.90 -8.01
C ASP A 102 -11.21 21.24 -9.43
N SER A 103 -10.26 21.60 -10.30
CA SER A 103 -10.52 21.77 -11.71
C SER A 103 -10.71 20.43 -12.44
N PRO A 104 -11.61 20.38 -13.44
CA PRO A 104 -11.73 19.22 -14.32
C PRO A 104 -10.41 18.88 -14.98
N VAL A 105 -10.08 17.58 -15.03
CA VAL A 105 -8.82 17.12 -15.65
C VAL A 105 -8.75 17.48 -17.14
N SER A 106 -9.89 17.58 -17.82
CA SER A 106 -10.00 18.00 -19.23
C SER A 106 -9.35 19.35 -19.51
N ASN A 107 -9.27 20.25 -18.53
CA ASN A 107 -8.60 21.55 -18.67
C ASN A 107 -7.09 21.43 -18.89
N TYR A 108 -6.50 20.30 -18.55
CA TYR A 108 -5.05 20.04 -18.61
C TYR A 108 -4.67 19.03 -19.70
N LEU A 109 -5.66 18.34 -20.31
CA LEU A 109 -5.44 17.33 -21.33
C LEU A 109 -5.45 17.92 -22.73
N ASN A 110 -4.29 17.93 -23.41
CA ASN A 110 -4.15 18.49 -24.74
C ASN A 110 -4.18 17.44 -25.86
N ARG A 111 -3.81 16.18 -25.55
CA ARG A 111 -3.66 15.12 -26.57
C ARG A 111 -4.83 14.14 -26.58
N TRP A 112 -5.58 14.09 -25.52
CA TRP A 112 -6.70 13.19 -25.33
C TRP A 112 -7.78 13.88 -24.51
N GLN A 113 -9.03 13.58 -24.77
CA GLN A 113 -10.17 14.08 -24.03
C GLN A 113 -11.00 12.91 -23.52
N LEU A 114 -11.66 13.11 -22.39
CA LEU A 114 -12.61 12.14 -21.87
C LEU A 114 -13.72 11.89 -22.89
N PRO A 115 -14.06 10.62 -23.19
CA PRO A 115 -15.14 10.31 -24.13
C PRO A 115 -16.48 10.82 -23.61
N SER A 116 -17.39 11.15 -24.52
CA SER A 116 -18.77 11.47 -24.16
C SER A 116 -19.44 10.25 -23.56
N SER A 117 -20.14 10.43 -22.44
CA SER A 117 -20.88 9.39 -21.74
C SER A 117 -22.12 9.99 -21.07
N GLU A 118 -22.91 9.19 -20.37
CA GLU A 118 -24.02 9.65 -19.52
C GLU A 118 -23.54 10.39 -18.26
N PHE A 119 -22.26 10.30 -17.92
CA PHE A 119 -21.67 10.95 -16.74
C PHE A 119 -21.11 12.34 -17.09
N ASP A 120 -21.14 13.24 -16.11
CA ASP A 120 -20.56 14.56 -16.25
C ASP A 120 -19.04 14.53 -16.15
N ASN A 121 -18.36 14.68 -17.28
CA ASN A 121 -16.91 14.74 -17.36
C ASN A 121 -16.29 15.90 -16.55
N ASN A 122 -17.04 16.95 -16.24
CA ASN A 122 -16.56 18.03 -15.37
C ASN A 122 -16.38 17.57 -13.92
N GLY A 123 -17.04 16.50 -13.52
CA GLY A 123 -16.85 15.85 -12.22
C GLY A 123 -15.53 15.09 -12.10
N VAL A 124 -14.81 14.83 -13.20
CA VAL A 124 -13.51 14.15 -13.16
C VAL A 124 -12.41 15.18 -12.85
N THR A 125 -12.23 15.46 -11.57
CA THR A 125 -11.22 16.43 -11.09
C THR A 125 -9.90 15.74 -10.76
N ILE A 126 -8.82 16.52 -10.69
CA ILE A 126 -7.49 16.03 -10.27
C ILE A 126 -7.56 15.40 -8.86
N ARG A 127 -8.28 16.02 -7.93
CA ARG A 127 -8.52 15.50 -6.58
C ARG A 127 -9.15 14.12 -6.60
N ARG A 128 -10.22 13.96 -7.37
CA ARG A 128 -10.95 12.69 -7.48
C ARG A 128 -10.11 11.58 -8.12
N LEU A 129 -9.28 11.92 -9.10
CA LEU A 129 -8.33 10.96 -9.69
C LEU A 129 -7.30 10.48 -8.65
N LEU A 130 -6.71 11.41 -7.87
CA LEU A 130 -5.73 11.09 -6.84
C LEU A 130 -6.32 10.26 -5.68
N SER A 131 -7.60 10.43 -5.40
CA SER A 131 -8.31 9.70 -4.32
C SER A 131 -9.07 8.47 -4.78
N HIS A 132 -9.01 8.11 -6.07
CA HIS A 132 -9.77 7.01 -6.67
C HIS A 132 -11.30 7.15 -6.52
N THR A 133 -11.83 8.38 -6.64
CA THR A 133 -13.26 8.69 -6.52
C THR A 133 -13.82 9.39 -7.76
N ALA A 134 -13.16 9.25 -8.90
CA ALA A 134 -13.55 9.93 -10.13
C ALA A 134 -14.66 9.22 -10.93
N GLY A 135 -15.08 8.02 -10.53
CA GLY A 135 -16.14 7.22 -11.19
C GLY A 135 -15.96 5.75 -10.97
#